data_296c8404e45205abc85be64793e6e005
#
_entry.id   296c8404e45205abc85be64793e6e005
#
_cell.length_a   1.000
_cell.length_b   1.000
_cell.length_c   1.000
_cell.angle_alpha   90.00
_cell.angle_beta   90.00
_cell.angle_gamma   90.00
#
_symmetry.space_group_name_H-M   'P 1'
#
loop_
_entity.id
_entity.type
_entity.pdbx_description
1 polymer ?
#
loop_
_entity_poly.entity_id
_entity_poly.type
_entity_poly.pdbx_seq_one_letter_code
_entity_poly.pdbx_strand_id
1 'polypeptide(L)'
;MDTSKIVGEKIKSLRENKGISIEELAERSGLAIEQIERIENNIDLPSLAPLIKIARVLGVRLGTFLDDQDETGPVVSRKMEATDTISFSNNAIHSRKHMQYHSLSKSKADRHMEPFIIDVAPTQDSDFVLSSHEGEEFIMVMEGVMEISYGKSTYLLEEGDSIYYDSIVPHHVHAYEGQAAKILAVIYTPVSYTHLRAHETLR
;
A
#
# COMPACT_ATOMS: atom_id res chain seq x y z
N MET A 1 -18.62 8.67 -3.45
CA MET A 1 -18.66 7.60 -2.42
C MET A 1 -17.32 7.58 -1.73
N ASP A 2 -17.30 7.49 -0.42
CA ASP A 2 -16.05 7.48 0.34
C ASP A 2 -15.35 6.13 0.15
N THR A 3 -14.24 6.13 -0.57
CA THR A 3 -13.48 4.92 -0.92
C THR A 3 -12.97 4.17 0.33
N SER A 4 -12.86 4.87 1.47
CA SER A 4 -12.40 4.28 2.73
C SER A 4 -13.38 3.23 3.28
N LYS A 5 -14.68 3.47 3.14
CA LYS A 5 -15.73 2.53 3.59
C LYS A 5 -15.76 1.23 2.80
N ILE A 6 -15.24 1.25 1.58
CA ILE A 6 -15.24 0.09 0.70
C ILE A 6 -14.09 -0.86 1.06
N VAL A 7 -12.93 -0.35 1.43
CA VAL A 7 -11.73 -1.15 1.71
C VAL A 7 -11.92 -2.07 2.92
N GLY A 8 -12.39 -1.55 4.04
CA GLY A 8 -12.60 -2.35 5.26
C GLY A 8 -13.66 -3.43 5.08
N GLU A 9 -14.77 -3.10 4.41
CA GLU A 9 -15.84 -4.04 4.10
C GLU A 9 -15.36 -5.17 3.18
N LYS A 10 -14.52 -4.86 2.18
CA LYS A 10 -13.91 -5.87 1.30
C LYS A 10 -12.98 -6.81 2.05
N ILE A 11 -12.12 -6.26 2.92
CA ILE A 11 -11.21 -7.05 3.75
C ILE A 11 -12.01 -8.01 4.61
N LYS A 12 -13.01 -7.52 5.32
CA LYS A 12 -13.87 -8.30 6.19
C LYS A 12 -14.60 -9.42 5.43
N SER A 13 -15.23 -9.07 4.31
CA SER A 13 -15.94 -10.04 3.47
C SER A 13 -15.00 -11.13 2.94
N LEU A 14 -13.81 -10.78 2.46
CA LEU A 14 -12.83 -11.75 1.98
C LEU A 14 -12.31 -12.65 3.11
N ARG A 15 -12.05 -12.10 4.30
CA ARG A 15 -11.64 -12.88 5.46
C ARG A 15 -12.71 -13.89 5.87
N GLU A 16 -13.95 -13.45 6.00
CA GLU A 16 -15.09 -14.29 6.38
C GLU A 16 -15.36 -15.39 5.34
N ASN A 17 -15.33 -15.06 4.06
CA ASN A 17 -15.51 -16.02 2.96
C ASN A 17 -14.42 -17.11 2.95
N LYS A 18 -13.23 -16.81 3.46
CA LYS A 18 -12.12 -17.77 3.61
C LYS A 18 -12.15 -18.51 4.95
N GLY A 19 -13.09 -18.21 5.84
CA GLY A 19 -13.20 -18.81 7.15
C GLY A 19 -12.05 -18.47 8.09
N ILE A 20 -11.35 -17.36 7.87
CA ILE A 20 -10.22 -16.89 8.69
C ILE A 20 -10.76 -16.00 9.81
N SER A 21 -10.36 -16.27 11.07
CA SER A 21 -10.70 -15.40 12.20
C SER A 21 -9.83 -14.12 12.21
N ILE A 22 -10.25 -13.12 13.00
CA ILE A 22 -9.44 -11.88 13.15
C ILE A 22 -8.10 -12.21 13.80
N GLU A 23 -8.08 -13.08 14.79
CA GLU A 23 -6.88 -13.54 15.49
C GLU A 23 -5.92 -14.25 14.54
N GLU A 24 -6.43 -15.11 13.68
CA GLU A 24 -5.63 -15.79 12.66
C GLU A 24 -5.06 -14.79 11.62
N LEU A 25 -5.88 -13.83 11.19
CA LEU A 25 -5.41 -12.77 10.30
C LEU A 25 -4.32 -11.92 10.96
N ALA A 26 -4.46 -11.59 12.25
CA ALA A 26 -3.47 -10.84 13.03
C ALA A 26 -2.16 -11.62 13.15
N GLU A 27 -2.21 -12.88 13.55
CA GLU A 27 -1.04 -13.75 13.69
C GLU A 27 -0.27 -13.87 12.36
N ARG A 28 -0.98 -14.15 11.25
CA ARG A 28 -0.37 -14.40 9.95
C ARG A 28 0.14 -13.11 9.27
N SER A 29 -0.50 -11.97 9.53
CA SER A 29 -0.09 -10.68 8.98
C SER A 29 0.96 -9.96 9.84
N GLY A 30 1.08 -10.34 11.12
CA GLY A 30 1.91 -9.62 12.09
C GLY A 30 1.35 -8.24 12.44
N LEU A 31 0.05 -8.03 12.30
CA LEU A 31 -0.66 -6.81 12.71
C LEU A 31 -1.36 -7.04 14.05
N ALA A 32 -1.58 -5.98 14.83
CA ALA A 32 -2.37 -6.05 16.05
C ALA A 32 -3.86 -6.32 15.72
N ILE A 33 -4.54 -7.09 16.57
CA ILE A 33 -5.97 -7.39 16.42
C ILE A 33 -6.79 -6.10 16.34
N GLU A 34 -6.53 -5.17 17.27
CA GLU A 34 -7.21 -3.88 17.33
C GLU A 34 -7.03 -3.05 16.04
N GLN A 35 -5.86 -3.17 15.40
CA GLN A 35 -5.62 -2.49 14.14
C GLN A 35 -6.48 -3.07 13.02
N ILE A 36 -6.61 -4.39 12.94
CA ILE A 36 -7.45 -5.07 11.95
C ILE A 36 -8.93 -4.73 12.18
N GLU A 37 -9.41 -4.78 13.43
CA GLU A 37 -10.77 -4.40 13.78
C GLU A 37 -11.10 -2.98 13.36
N ARG A 38 -10.20 -2.03 13.59
CA ARG A 38 -10.38 -0.63 13.19
C ARG A 38 -10.45 -0.47 11.68
N ILE A 39 -9.62 -1.22 10.94
CA ILE A 39 -9.63 -1.24 9.47
C ILE A 39 -10.96 -1.82 8.95
N GLU A 40 -11.38 -3.00 9.43
CA GLU A 40 -12.61 -3.67 8.98
C GLU A 40 -13.88 -2.88 9.32
N ASN A 41 -13.85 -2.12 10.41
CA ASN A 41 -14.96 -1.23 10.81
C ASN A 41 -14.87 0.18 10.20
N ASN A 42 -13.93 0.42 9.28
CA ASN A 42 -13.72 1.72 8.62
C ASN A 42 -13.48 2.89 9.58
N ILE A 43 -12.92 2.60 10.77
CA ILE A 43 -12.52 3.62 11.75
C ILE A 43 -11.21 4.25 11.31
N ASP A 44 -10.28 3.42 10.82
CA ASP A 44 -9.00 3.86 10.29
C ASP A 44 -8.88 3.48 8.82
N LEU A 45 -8.40 4.43 8.02
CA LEU A 45 -7.93 4.12 6.68
C LEU A 45 -6.50 3.58 6.80
N PRO A 46 -6.24 2.33 6.42
CA PRO A 46 -4.92 1.73 6.58
C PRO A 46 -3.91 2.40 5.64
N SER A 47 -2.66 2.47 6.09
CA SER A 47 -1.54 2.75 5.18
C SER A 47 -1.27 1.55 4.27
N LEU A 48 -0.42 1.73 3.26
CA LEU A 48 -0.17 0.72 2.23
C LEU A 48 0.41 -0.59 2.81
N ALA A 49 1.36 -0.51 3.76
CA ALA A 49 2.01 -1.69 4.33
C ALA A 49 1.04 -2.65 5.07
N PRO A 50 0.12 -2.21 5.94
CA PRO A 50 -0.93 -3.08 6.47
C PRO A 50 -1.79 -3.73 5.39
N LEU A 51 -2.18 -2.99 4.34
CA LEU A 51 -2.97 -3.54 3.23
C LEU A 51 -2.23 -4.65 2.49
N ILE A 52 -0.94 -4.47 2.20
CA ILE A 52 -0.09 -5.48 1.56
C ILE A 52 -0.02 -6.74 2.42
N LYS A 53 0.19 -6.61 3.74
CA LYS A 53 0.24 -7.74 4.67
C LYS A 53 -1.08 -8.51 4.72
N ILE A 54 -2.21 -7.80 4.77
CA ILE A 54 -3.55 -8.40 4.75
C ILE A 54 -3.80 -9.09 3.40
N ALA A 55 -3.50 -8.42 2.28
CA ALA A 55 -3.66 -8.97 0.94
C ALA A 55 -2.92 -10.31 0.78
N ARG A 56 -1.68 -10.37 1.28
CA ARG A 56 -0.87 -11.59 1.29
C ARG A 56 -1.55 -12.73 2.07
N VAL A 57 -2.00 -12.49 3.29
CA VAL A 57 -2.67 -13.52 4.11
C VAL A 57 -3.95 -14.00 3.45
N LEU A 58 -4.71 -13.10 2.86
CA LEU A 58 -5.93 -13.41 2.14
C LEU A 58 -5.68 -14.00 0.74
N GLY A 59 -4.43 -14.07 0.27
CA GLY A 59 -4.08 -14.60 -1.05
C GLY A 59 -4.72 -13.81 -2.20
N VAL A 60 -4.84 -12.50 -2.02
CA VAL A 60 -5.37 -11.58 -3.03
C VAL A 60 -4.32 -10.51 -3.36
N ARG A 61 -4.52 -9.78 -4.46
CA ARG A 61 -3.67 -8.66 -4.82
C ARG A 61 -4.08 -7.41 -4.05
N LEU A 62 -3.15 -6.50 -3.86
CA LEU A 62 -3.43 -5.20 -3.24
C LEU A 62 -4.56 -4.47 -3.97
N GLY A 63 -4.55 -4.47 -5.30
CA GLY A 63 -5.61 -3.87 -6.13
C GLY A 63 -7.01 -4.39 -5.85
N THR A 64 -7.16 -5.62 -5.35
CA THR A 64 -8.46 -6.18 -4.96
C THR A 64 -9.17 -5.33 -3.90
N PHE A 65 -8.43 -4.63 -3.07
CA PHE A 65 -9.00 -3.71 -2.08
C PHE A 65 -9.28 -2.32 -2.64
N LEU A 66 -8.55 -1.92 -3.69
CA LEU A 66 -8.50 -0.54 -4.17
C LEU A 66 -9.51 -0.22 -5.28
N ASP A 67 -9.97 -1.23 -6.01
CA ASP A 67 -10.92 -1.04 -7.11
C ASP A 67 -11.90 -2.21 -7.28
N ASP A 68 -12.96 -1.96 -8.07
CA ASP A 68 -14.05 -2.90 -8.34
C ASP A 68 -14.17 -3.26 -9.83
N GLN A 69 -13.17 -2.91 -10.66
CA GLN A 69 -13.26 -3.08 -12.10
C GLN A 69 -12.35 -4.21 -12.59
N ASP A 70 -12.85 -4.97 -13.57
CA ASP A 70 -12.22 -6.17 -14.13
C ASP A 70 -11.86 -6.00 -15.63
N GLU A 71 -11.26 -4.87 -16.00
CA GLU A 71 -10.80 -4.69 -17.37
C GLU A 71 -9.52 -5.50 -17.62
N THR A 72 -9.57 -6.42 -18.58
CA THR A 72 -8.43 -7.27 -18.94
C THR A 72 -7.53 -6.65 -20.02
N GLY A 73 -8.03 -5.61 -20.73
CA GLY A 73 -7.29 -4.88 -21.76
C GLY A 73 -6.26 -3.89 -21.23
N PRO A 74 -5.65 -3.09 -22.11
CA PRO A 74 -4.81 -1.97 -21.71
C PRO A 74 -5.64 -0.88 -21.05
N VAL A 75 -5.14 -0.32 -19.95
CA VAL A 75 -5.75 0.82 -19.25
C VAL A 75 -4.92 2.07 -19.51
N VAL A 76 -5.60 3.16 -19.87
CA VAL A 76 -4.97 4.47 -20.09
C VAL A 76 -5.46 5.42 -19.02
N SER A 77 -4.56 5.86 -18.15
CA SER A 77 -4.82 6.94 -17.20
C SER A 77 -4.45 8.28 -17.82
N ARG A 78 -5.39 9.23 -17.89
CA ARG A 78 -5.15 10.56 -18.44
C ARG A 78 -5.03 11.60 -17.34
N LYS A 79 -4.20 12.61 -17.55
CA LYS A 79 -3.89 13.66 -16.56
C LYS A 79 -5.14 14.33 -15.94
N MET A 80 -6.25 14.42 -16.67
CA MET A 80 -7.49 15.05 -16.21
C MET A 80 -8.46 14.07 -15.54
N GLU A 81 -8.21 12.78 -15.58
CA GLU A 81 -9.07 11.72 -15.04
C GLU A 81 -8.55 11.17 -13.69
N ALA A 82 -7.40 11.65 -13.22
CA ALA A 82 -6.80 11.28 -11.93
C ALA A 82 -7.60 11.87 -10.74
N THR A 83 -8.94 11.80 -10.79
CA THR A 83 -9.83 12.37 -9.78
C THR A 83 -10.09 11.46 -8.58
N ASP A 84 -9.70 10.20 -8.67
CA ASP A 84 -9.89 9.26 -7.58
C ASP A 84 -8.63 9.17 -6.72
N THR A 85 -8.49 10.12 -5.82
CA THR A 85 -7.45 10.10 -4.79
C THR A 85 -7.77 9.02 -3.78
N ILE A 86 -6.90 8.04 -3.65
CA ILE A 86 -6.92 7.11 -2.53
C ILE A 86 -6.09 7.76 -1.42
N SER A 87 -6.76 8.35 -0.45
CA SER A 87 -6.07 8.88 0.72
C SER A 87 -5.83 7.73 1.69
N PHE A 88 -4.59 7.32 1.84
CA PHE A 88 -4.19 6.41 2.92
C PHE A 88 -3.86 7.25 4.15
N SER A 89 -4.66 7.14 5.18
CA SER A 89 -4.46 7.87 6.43
C SER A 89 -4.41 6.88 7.58
N ASN A 90 -3.41 7.00 8.42
CA ASN A 90 -3.34 6.26 9.67
C ASN A 90 -3.62 7.23 10.82
N ASN A 91 -4.80 7.15 11.42
CA ASN A 91 -5.18 8.03 12.54
C ASN A 91 -4.34 7.83 13.81
N ALA A 92 -3.57 6.76 13.90
CA ALA A 92 -2.78 6.45 15.08
C ALA A 92 -1.46 7.24 15.16
N ILE A 93 -0.96 7.79 14.03
CA ILE A 93 0.32 8.49 14.02
C ILE A 93 0.24 9.62 12.99
N HIS A 94 0.50 10.84 13.43
CA HIS A 94 0.40 12.07 12.63
C HIS A 94 1.26 12.08 11.35
N SER A 95 2.24 11.21 11.23
CA SER A 95 3.28 11.21 10.20
C SER A 95 2.86 10.77 8.79
N ARG A 96 1.66 10.19 8.59
CA ARG A 96 1.20 9.71 7.27
C ARG A 96 -0.03 10.42 6.71
N LYS A 97 -0.51 11.46 7.36
CA LYS A 97 -1.57 12.33 6.81
C LYS A 97 -1.12 13.12 5.56
N HIS A 98 0.14 12.96 5.18
CA HIS A 98 0.81 13.83 4.21
C HIS A 98 1.01 13.19 2.84
N MET A 99 0.48 11.98 2.58
CA MET A 99 0.60 11.34 1.27
C MET A 99 -0.76 11.11 0.63
N GLN A 100 -0.93 11.64 -0.57
CA GLN A 100 -2.11 11.41 -1.42
C GLN A 100 -1.71 10.53 -2.60
N TYR A 101 -2.34 9.38 -2.73
CA TYR A 101 -2.02 8.38 -3.75
C TYR A 101 -3.02 8.45 -4.90
N HIS A 102 -2.52 8.57 -6.11
CA HIS A 102 -3.29 8.55 -7.35
C HIS A 102 -2.91 7.30 -8.14
N SER A 103 -3.79 6.30 -8.16
CA SER A 103 -3.51 5.06 -8.89
C SER A 103 -3.51 5.30 -10.40
N LEU A 104 -2.49 4.79 -11.08
CA LEU A 104 -2.38 4.81 -12.53
C LEU A 104 -2.89 3.52 -13.19
N SER A 105 -3.31 2.54 -12.39
CA SER A 105 -3.74 1.21 -12.85
C SER A 105 -5.10 0.78 -12.34
N LYS A 106 -5.91 1.71 -11.84
CA LYS A 106 -7.14 1.44 -11.08
C LYS A 106 -8.11 0.46 -11.74
N SER A 107 -8.26 0.50 -13.05
CA SER A 107 -9.21 -0.37 -13.77
C SER A 107 -8.56 -1.65 -14.31
N LYS A 108 -7.25 -1.84 -14.14
CA LYS A 108 -6.56 -3.00 -14.71
C LYS A 108 -6.72 -4.24 -13.84
N ALA A 109 -7.51 -5.19 -14.31
CA ALA A 109 -7.57 -6.52 -13.72
C ALA A 109 -6.21 -7.24 -13.84
N ASP A 110 -5.96 -8.18 -12.96
CA ASP A 110 -4.80 -9.08 -13.01
C ASP A 110 -3.42 -8.40 -13.07
N ARG A 111 -3.33 -7.14 -12.61
CA ARG A 111 -2.06 -6.44 -12.53
C ARG A 111 -1.18 -6.98 -11.38
N HIS A 112 0.12 -6.98 -11.60
CA HIS A 112 1.11 -7.39 -10.61
C HIS A 112 1.84 -6.19 -10.00
N MET A 113 1.84 -5.05 -10.68
CA MET A 113 2.43 -3.80 -10.24
C MET A 113 1.33 -2.79 -9.92
N GLU A 114 1.55 -2.01 -8.86
CA GLU A 114 0.70 -0.90 -8.46
C GLU A 114 1.45 0.42 -8.66
N PRO A 115 1.32 1.05 -9.82
CA PRO A 115 1.90 2.36 -10.07
C PRO A 115 1.01 3.47 -9.50
N PHE A 116 1.65 4.42 -8.79
CA PHE A 116 1.01 5.60 -8.20
C PHE A 116 1.77 6.86 -8.53
N ILE A 117 1.04 7.94 -8.75
CA ILE A 117 1.57 9.28 -8.46
C ILE A 117 1.22 9.58 -7.01
N ILE A 118 2.21 10.04 -6.24
CA ILE A 118 2.03 10.37 -4.83
C ILE A 118 2.41 11.83 -4.62
N ASP A 119 1.45 12.61 -4.15
CA ASP A 119 1.71 13.95 -3.64
C ASP A 119 2.10 13.82 -2.16
N VAL A 120 3.31 14.27 -1.83
CA VAL A 120 3.89 14.22 -0.50
C VAL A 120 3.88 15.62 0.10
N ALA A 121 3.00 15.83 1.07
CA ALA A 121 2.93 17.11 1.76
C ALA A 121 4.09 17.29 2.74
N PRO A 122 4.44 18.53 3.08
CA PRO A 122 5.44 18.83 4.09
C PRO A 122 5.13 18.18 5.43
N THR A 123 6.14 17.63 6.09
CA THR A 123 6.04 17.18 7.48
C THR A 123 7.20 17.73 8.29
N GLN A 124 6.93 18.08 9.55
CA GLN A 124 7.95 18.44 10.54
C GLN A 124 8.10 17.35 11.62
N ASP A 125 7.35 16.26 11.49
CA ASP A 125 7.39 15.18 12.45
C ASP A 125 8.71 14.42 12.31
N SER A 126 9.43 14.28 13.42
CA SER A 126 10.68 13.51 13.53
C SER A 126 10.44 12.05 13.90
N ASP A 127 9.24 11.70 14.34
CA ASP A 127 8.88 10.35 14.75
C ASP A 127 8.31 9.54 13.60
N PHE A 128 9.21 8.89 12.85
CA PHE A 128 8.84 8.08 11.70
C PHE A 128 8.55 6.63 12.11
N VAL A 129 7.46 6.08 11.59
CA VAL A 129 7.21 4.64 11.63
C VAL A 129 7.77 4.01 10.37
N LEU A 130 8.74 3.13 10.54
CA LEU A 130 9.32 2.38 9.43
C LEU A 130 8.29 1.40 8.86
N SER A 131 8.21 1.34 7.54
CA SER A 131 7.49 0.32 6.80
C SER A 131 8.38 -0.89 6.55
N SER A 132 7.79 -2.08 6.55
CA SER A 132 8.44 -3.29 6.07
C SER A 132 7.34 -4.23 5.57
N HIS A 133 7.48 -4.71 4.33
CA HIS A 133 6.57 -5.68 3.71
C HIS A 133 7.29 -6.46 2.62
N GLU A 134 6.71 -7.56 2.17
CA GLU A 134 7.28 -8.31 1.05
C GLU A 134 7.07 -7.55 -0.27
N GLY A 135 8.00 -7.74 -1.21
CA GLY A 135 7.97 -7.14 -2.52
C GLY A 135 9.08 -6.14 -2.76
N GLU A 136 8.91 -5.37 -3.80
CA GLU A 136 9.90 -4.44 -4.31
C GLU A 136 9.22 -3.10 -4.60
N GLU A 137 9.97 -2.01 -4.44
CA GLU A 137 9.51 -0.67 -4.78
C GLU A 137 10.51 0.03 -5.69
N PHE A 138 9.96 0.69 -6.70
CA PHE A 138 10.67 1.68 -7.52
C PHE A 138 10.06 3.04 -7.26
N ILE A 139 10.89 4.03 -6.96
CA ILE A 139 10.47 5.43 -6.76
C ILE A 139 11.30 6.33 -7.66
N MET A 140 10.64 7.28 -8.33
CA MET A 140 11.27 8.35 -9.09
C MET A 140 10.71 9.70 -8.62
N VAL A 141 11.57 10.64 -8.31
CA VAL A 141 11.18 12.01 -7.91
C VAL A 141 10.79 12.79 -9.14
N MET A 142 9.56 13.27 -9.17
CA MET A 142 9.02 14.08 -10.26
C MET A 142 9.11 15.58 -9.99
N GLU A 143 8.95 15.98 -8.72
CA GLU A 143 9.02 17.36 -8.26
C GLU A 143 9.52 17.37 -6.81
N GLY A 144 10.37 18.34 -6.46
CA GLY A 144 10.87 18.53 -5.09
C GLY A 144 12.05 17.62 -4.74
N VAL A 145 12.22 17.39 -3.43
CA VAL A 145 13.31 16.58 -2.89
C VAL A 145 12.75 15.58 -1.89
N MET A 146 13.17 14.32 -2.00
CA MET A 146 12.76 13.23 -1.11
C MET A 146 13.92 12.74 -0.27
N GLU A 147 13.66 12.44 0.98
CA GLU A 147 14.56 11.66 1.84
C GLU A 147 14.00 10.27 2.05
N ILE A 148 14.83 9.25 1.82
CA ILE A 148 14.46 7.86 1.98
C ILE A 148 15.42 7.21 2.95
N SER A 149 14.90 6.83 4.12
CA SER A 149 15.61 5.97 5.07
C SER A 149 15.40 4.52 4.68
N TYR A 150 16.49 3.76 4.52
CA TYR A 150 16.47 2.34 4.14
C TYR A 150 17.50 1.57 4.97
N GLY A 151 17.03 0.74 5.87
CA GLY A 151 17.87 0.06 6.85
C GLY A 151 18.62 1.05 7.74
N LYS A 152 19.94 1.13 7.54
CA LYS A 152 20.83 2.06 8.28
C LYS A 152 21.29 3.25 7.43
N SER A 153 20.85 3.32 6.19
CA SER A 153 21.27 4.34 5.23
C SER A 153 20.16 5.33 4.95
N THR A 154 20.52 6.55 4.63
CA THR A 154 19.61 7.60 4.20
C THR A 154 20.05 8.09 2.82
N TYR A 155 19.09 8.24 1.92
CA TYR A 155 19.30 8.71 0.55
C TYR A 155 18.51 9.97 0.33
N LEU A 156 19.18 11.01 -0.16
CA LEU A 156 18.56 12.24 -0.61
C LEU A 156 18.43 12.16 -2.14
N LEU A 157 17.22 12.33 -2.65
CA LEU A 157 16.90 12.24 -4.07
C LEU A 157 16.28 13.55 -4.54
N GLU A 158 16.84 14.11 -5.60
CA GLU A 158 16.37 15.32 -6.27
C GLU A 158 15.47 14.95 -7.47
N GLU A 159 14.84 15.95 -8.08
CA GLU A 159 14.01 15.79 -9.27
C GLU A 159 14.77 15.05 -10.39
N GLY A 160 14.18 13.98 -10.89
CA GLY A 160 14.76 13.09 -11.90
C GLY A 160 15.53 11.90 -11.34
N ASP A 161 15.89 11.92 -10.04
CA ASP A 161 16.54 10.78 -9.40
C ASP A 161 15.55 9.65 -9.13
N SER A 162 16.07 8.43 -9.04
CA SER A 162 15.28 7.26 -8.72
C SER A 162 16.01 6.30 -7.80
N ILE A 163 15.22 5.49 -7.08
CA ILE A 163 15.69 4.40 -6.22
C ILE A 163 14.86 3.15 -6.47
N TYR A 164 15.50 1.99 -6.37
CA TYR A 164 14.86 0.69 -6.41
C TYR A 164 15.34 -0.15 -5.23
N TYR A 165 14.43 -0.78 -4.50
CA TYR A 165 14.80 -1.56 -3.32
C TYR A 165 13.81 -2.68 -2.98
N ASP A 166 14.31 -3.65 -2.21
CA ASP A 166 13.51 -4.70 -1.57
C ASP A 166 12.78 -4.13 -0.36
N SER A 167 11.45 -4.16 -0.37
CA SER A 167 10.61 -3.56 0.68
C SER A 167 10.61 -4.34 2.00
N ILE A 168 11.28 -5.50 2.06
CA ILE A 168 11.45 -6.27 3.30
C ILE A 168 12.38 -5.56 4.30
N VAL A 169 13.32 -4.75 3.81
CA VAL A 169 14.18 -3.94 4.67
C VAL A 169 13.36 -2.77 5.21
N PRO A 170 13.41 -2.51 6.53
CA PRO A 170 12.70 -1.37 7.12
C PRO A 170 13.07 -0.06 6.43
N HIS A 171 12.06 0.67 5.95
CA HIS A 171 12.22 1.89 5.18
C HIS A 171 11.19 2.95 5.53
N HIS A 172 11.52 4.21 5.23
CA HIS A 172 10.61 5.34 5.35
C HIS A 172 10.87 6.34 4.23
N VAL A 173 9.80 6.92 3.70
CA VAL A 173 9.81 7.86 2.58
C VAL A 173 9.11 9.14 3.01
N HIS A 174 9.76 10.29 2.88
CA HIS A 174 9.18 11.60 3.21
C HIS A 174 9.82 12.72 2.38
N ALA A 175 9.13 13.85 2.29
CA ALA A 175 9.65 15.04 1.64
C ALA A 175 10.71 15.72 2.53
N TYR A 176 11.81 16.14 1.92
CA TYR A 176 12.94 16.71 2.61
C TYR A 176 12.67 18.12 3.13
N GLU A 177 13.18 18.44 4.33
CA GLU A 177 13.13 19.78 4.97
C GLU A 177 11.75 20.45 4.98
N GLY A 178 10.67 19.70 5.13
CA GLY A 178 9.33 20.26 5.22
C GLY A 178 8.84 20.94 3.94
N GLN A 179 9.40 20.58 2.78
CA GLN A 179 8.91 20.98 1.47
C GLN A 179 7.91 19.94 0.93
N ALA A 180 7.10 20.33 -0.04
CA ALA A 180 6.26 19.36 -0.75
C ALA A 180 7.09 18.66 -1.83
N ALA A 181 6.75 17.41 -2.13
CA ALA A 181 7.34 16.66 -3.22
C ALA A 181 6.27 15.85 -3.96
N LYS A 182 6.60 15.42 -5.17
CA LYS A 182 5.79 14.53 -5.98
C LYS A 182 6.65 13.39 -6.52
N ILE A 183 6.16 12.16 -6.39
CA ILE A 183 6.88 10.97 -6.83
C ILE A 183 6.00 10.07 -7.70
N LEU A 184 6.64 9.36 -8.64
CA LEU A 184 6.10 8.14 -9.23
C LEU A 184 6.62 6.97 -8.39
N ALA A 185 5.71 6.21 -7.81
CA ALA A 185 6.04 4.97 -7.10
C ALA A 185 5.41 3.78 -7.81
N VAL A 186 6.18 2.71 -7.99
CA VAL A 186 5.69 1.44 -8.50
C VAL A 186 5.98 0.38 -7.45
N ILE A 187 4.91 -0.27 -6.97
CA ILE A 187 5.00 -1.29 -5.93
C ILE A 187 4.66 -2.64 -6.56
N TYR A 188 5.55 -3.59 -6.39
CA TYR A 188 5.33 -4.99 -6.73
C TYR A 188 5.22 -5.82 -5.46
N THR A 189 4.14 -6.59 -5.33
CA THR A 189 3.97 -7.53 -4.23
C THR A 189 3.70 -8.92 -4.79
N PRO A 190 4.59 -9.91 -4.50
CA PRO A 190 4.36 -11.27 -4.95
C PRO A 190 3.13 -11.85 -4.26
N VAL A 191 2.20 -12.41 -5.03
CA VAL A 191 1.08 -13.18 -4.49
C VAL A 191 1.54 -14.63 -4.30
N SER A 192 1.80 -15.02 -3.06
CA SER A 192 2.15 -16.41 -2.74
C SER A 192 0.93 -17.32 -2.83
N TYR A 193 0.82 -18.10 -3.87
CA TYR A 193 -0.18 -19.18 -4.00
C TYR A 193 0.18 -20.45 -3.19
N THR A 194 1.07 -20.37 -2.22
CA THR A 194 1.63 -21.55 -1.53
C THR A 194 0.65 -22.30 -0.62
N HIS A 195 -0.59 -21.87 -0.45
CA HIS A 195 -1.56 -22.55 0.44
C HIS A 195 -2.62 -23.40 -0.24
N LEU A 196 -2.61 -23.56 -1.58
CA LEU A 196 -3.59 -24.40 -2.28
C LEU A 196 -3.12 -25.85 -2.54
N ARG A 197 -1.92 -26.26 -2.13
CA ARG A 197 -1.39 -27.63 -2.35
C ARG A 197 -1.30 -28.53 -1.12
N ALA A 198 -1.84 -28.14 0.03
CA ALA A 198 -1.74 -28.97 1.24
C ALA A 198 -2.85 -30.03 1.41
N HIS A 199 -3.81 -30.15 0.50
CA HIS A 199 -4.92 -31.10 0.62
C HIS A 199 -5.05 -32.15 -0.49
N GLU A 200 -4.11 -32.27 -1.43
CA GLU A 200 -4.20 -33.23 -2.54
C GLU A 200 -3.22 -34.40 -2.51
N THR A 201 -2.59 -34.71 -1.38
CA THR A 201 -1.76 -35.91 -1.27
C THR A 201 -2.13 -36.75 -0.05
N LEU A 202 -3.38 -37.22 0.02
CA LEU A 202 -3.76 -38.40 0.80
C LEU A 202 -5.02 -39.03 0.19
N ARG A 203 -4.86 -39.74 -0.93
CA ARG A 203 -5.68 -40.88 -1.32
C ARG A 203 -4.82 -41.92 -2.01
#